data_aa3f7d87ca49620d5fc7b0bc56b16382
#
_entry.id   aa3f7d87ca49620d5fc7b0bc56b16382
#
_cell.length_a   1.000
_cell.length_b   1.000
_cell.length_c   1.000
_cell.angle_alpha   90.00
_cell.angle_beta   90.00
_cell.angle_gamma   90.00
#
_symmetry.space_group_name_H-M   'P 1'
#
loop_
_entity.id
_entity.type
_entity.pdbx_description
1 polymer ?
#
loop_
_entity_poly.entity_id
_entity_poly.type
_entity_poly.pdbx_seq_one_letter_code
_entity_poly.pdbx_strand_id
1 'polypeptide(L)'
;MPTIVNNAFKSEYGFDSPSFTVDELGNITARSITLEVVSDDDAFVTDFAVTESGGNFRIDGGGANNPSITLYRNGTKTFDLELSTITMNIFSAVGANPVAYTNGLRHSDGTTLADSQGKSDGTLYVSIPSNAPDVLYYGNADGTV
;
A
#
# COMPACT_ATOMS: atom_id res chain seq x y z
N MET A 1 -17.34 0.45 -45.39
CA MET A 1 -17.16 0.09 -44.00
C MET A 1 -17.00 1.33 -43.16
N PRO A 2 -17.81 1.51 -42.13
CA PRO A 2 -17.66 2.68 -41.30
C PRO A 2 -16.39 2.52 -40.47
N THR A 3 -15.36 3.25 -40.85
CA THR A 3 -14.23 3.50 -40.00
C THR A 3 -14.79 4.20 -38.76
N ILE A 4 -14.56 3.68 -37.59
CA ILE A 4 -14.82 4.44 -36.37
C ILE A 4 -13.77 5.54 -36.35
N VAL A 5 -14.16 6.66 -36.95
CA VAL A 5 -13.30 7.79 -37.06
C VAL A 5 -13.24 8.45 -35.68
N ASN A 6 -12.10 8.85 -35.30
CA ASN A 6 -11.68 9.72 -34.23
C ASN A 6 -12.68 10.74 -33.64
N ASN A 7 -13.81 10.98 -34.29
CA ASN A 7 -14.73 12.03 -33.88
C ASN A 7 -15.50 11.72 -32.58
N ALA A 8 -15.68 10.45 -32.24
CA ALA A 8 -16.35 10.07 -30.99
C ALA A 8 -15.48 10.32 -29.76
N PHE A 9 -14.16 10.40 -29.94
CA PHE A 9 -13.22 10.61 -28.85
C PHE A 9 -12.63 12.02 -28.84
N LYS A 10 -12.98 12.83 -29.83
CA LYS A 10 -12.25 14.05 -30.19
C LYS A 10 -12.53 15.26 -29.32
N SER A 11 -13.67 15.34 -28.70
CA SER A 11 -14.11 16.59 -28.09
C SER A 11 -14.15 16.59 -26.57
N GLU A 12 -14.30 15.44 -25.96
CA GLU A 12 -14.49 15.37 -24.50
C GLU A 12 -13.24 14.97 -23.71
N TYR A 13 -12.25 14.36 -24.37
CA TYR A 13 -11.08 13.79 -23.67
C TYR A 13 -9.72 14.17 -24.24
N GLY A 14 -9.65 15.15 -25.12
CA GLY A 14 -8.38 15.66 -25.63
C GLY A 14 -7.58 14.70 -26.52
N PHE A 15 -8.21 13.67 -27.07
CA PHE A 15 -7.61 12.77 -28.06
C PHE A 15 -7.64 13.41 -29.45
N ASP A 16 -6.77 14.33 -29.71
CA ASP A 16 -6.55 14.88 -31.04
C ASP A 16 -5.24 14.34 -31.63
N SER A 17 -5.23 13.04 -31.92
CA SER A 17 -4.09 12.43 -32.59
C SER A 17 -4.55 11.79 -33.91
N PRO A 18 -4.05 12.27 -35.05
CA PRO A 18 -4.27 11.60 -36.35
C PRO A 18 -3.62 10.21 -36.42
N SER A 19 -2.97 9.77 -35.39
CA SER A 19 -2.20 8.53 -35.31
C SER A 19 -2.80 7.46 -34.39
N PHE A 20 -4.05 7.62 -33.99
CA PHE A 20 -4.77 6.61 -33.19
C PHE A 20 -5.85 5.95 -34.04
N THR A 21 -5.78 4.65 -34.21
CA THR A 21 -6.80 3.87 -34.91
C THR A 21 -7.15 2.63 -34.07
N VAL A 22 -8.45 2.31 -34.06
CA VAL A 22 -8.94 1.03 -33.57
C VAL A 22 -9.53 0.29 -34.75
N ASP A 23 -9.04 -0.89 -35.05
CA ASP A 23 -9.58 -1.74 -36.12
C ASP A 23 -10.85 -2.50 -35.67
N GLU A 24 -11.45 -3.24 -36.59
CA GLU A 24 -12.69 -3.99 -36.33
C GLU A 24 -12.52 -5.12 -35.31
N LEU A 25 -11.31 -5.54 -35.06
CA LEU A 25 -10.96 -6.55 -34.09
C LEU A 25 -10.62 -5.96 -32.72
N GLY A 26 -10.69 -4.63 -32.61
CA GLY A 26 -10.35 -3.91 -31.38
C GLY A 26 -8.85 -3.67 -31.19
N ASN A 27 -8.01 -3.93 -32.21
CA ASN A 27 -6.60 -3.62 -32.13
C ASN A 27 -6.36 -2.12 -32.20
N ILE A 28 -5.53 -1.63 -31.31
CA ILE A 28 -5.18 -0.22 -31.21
C ILE A 28 -3.82 0.00 -31.88
N THR A 29 -3.80 0.87 -32.87
CA THR A 29 -2.56 1.37 -33.45
C THR A 29 -2.38 2.82 -33.07
N ALA A 30 -1.35 3.10 -32.30
CA ALA A 30 -0.99 4.46 -31.91
C ALA A 30 0.51 4.68 -32.13
N ARG A 31 0.88 5.90 -32.50
CA ARG A 31 2.28 6.28 -32.69
C ARG A 31 3.03 6.36 -31.36
N SER A 32 2.32 6.66 -30.30
CA SER A 32 2.80 6.65 -28.95
C SER A 32 1.59 6.48 -28.02
N ILE A 33 1.60 5.47 -27.18
CA ILE A 33 0.67 5.35 -26.06
C ILE A 33 1.49 5.71 -24.84
N THR A 34 1.29 6.92 -24.32
CA THR A 34 1.67 7.21 -22.95
C THR A 34 0.50 6.70 -22.10
N LEU A 35 0.65 5.51 -21.57
CA LEU A 35 -0.15 5.09 -20.44
C LEU A 35 0.37 5.92 -19.26
N GLU A 36 -0.26 7.04 -19.02
CA GLU A 36 -0.27 7.56 -17.69
C GLU A 36 -1.06 6.51 -16.90
N VAL A 37 -0.34 5.58 -16.31
CA VAL A 37 -0.86 4.91 -15.14
C VAL A 37 -1.01 6.05 -14.15
N VAL A 38 -2.20 6.62 -14.11
CA VAL A 38 -2.65 7.23 -12.88
C VAL A 38 -2.60 6.03 -11.94
N SER A 39 -1.46 5.84 -11.32
CA SER A 39 -1.43 5.09 -10.09
C SER A 39 -2.36 5.92 -9.22
N ASP A 40 -3.60 5.47 -9.11
CA ASP A 40 -4.36 5.71 -7.92
C ASP A 40 -3.52 5.05 -6.83
N ASP A 41 -2.41 5.69 -6.47
CA ASP A 41 -1.67 5.36 -5.27
C ASP A 41 -2.63 5.37 -4.08
N ASP A 42 -3.68 6.17 -4.15
CA ASP A 42 -4.79 6.15 -3.20
C ASP A 42 -5.65 4.88 -3.27
N ALA A 43 -5.75 4.19 -4.39
CA ALA A 43 -6.54 2.95 -4.47
C ALA A 43 -5.85 1.75 -3.79
N PHE A 44 -4.52 1.81 -3.61
CA PHE A 44 -3.72 0.75 -2.98
C PHE A 44 -3.02 1.20 -1.69
N VAL A 45 -3.04 2.47 -1.37
CA VAL A 45 -2.61 3.00 -0.07
C VAL A 45 -3.86 3.09 0.80
N THR A 46 -4.05 2.13 1.67
CA THR A 46 -5.03 2.25 2.76
C THR A 46 -4.27 2.75 3.96
N ASP A 47 -4.55 3.96 4.37
CA ASP A 47 -3.98 4.54 5.56
C ASP A 47 -4.71 3.98 6.78
N PHE A 48 -3.94 3.46 7.72
CA PHE A 48 -4.44 3.01 9.00
C PHE A 48 -3.99 3.99 10.08
N ALA A 49 -4.92 4.60 10.78
CA ALA A 49 -4.62 5.32 12.00
C ALA A 49 -4.41 4.32 13.14
N VAL A 50 -3.22 4.35 13.75
CA VAL A 50 -2.83 3.41 14.80
C VAL A 50 -2.66 4.16 16.10
N THR A 51 -3.49 3.85 17.05
CA THR A 51 -3.46 4.38 18.41
C THR A 51 -3.30 3.26 19.43
N GLU A 52 -3.21 3.57 20.71
CA GLU A 52 -3.15 2.57 21.76
C GLU A 52 -4.21 2.77 22.84
N SER A 53 -4.58 1.70 23.48
CA SER A 53 -5.42 1.72 24.68
C SER A 53 -5.07 0.54 25.58
N GLY A 54 -4.57 0.86 26.79
CA GLY A 54 -4.19 -0.16 27.78
C GLY A 54 -3.12 -1.15 27.28
N GLY A 55 -2.13 -0.64 26.51
CA GLY A 55 -1.03 -1.43 25.96
C GLY A 55 -1.42 -2.27 24.73
N ASN A 56 -2.62 -2.07 24.18
CA ASN A 56 -3.07 -2.74 22.96
C ASN A 56 -3.19 -1.76 21.81
N PHE A 57 -2.91 -2.22 20.59
CA PHE A 57 -3.11 -1.45 19.37
C PHE A 57 -4.59 -1.30 19.05
N ARG A 58 -4.95 -0.13 18.57
CA ARG A 58 -6.26 0.21 18.00
C ARG A 58 -6.06 0.69 16.58
N ILE A 59 -6.86 0.21 15.67
CA ILE A 59 -6.79 0.58 14.25
C ILE A 59 -8.07 1.34 13.90
N ASP A 60 -7.89 2.52 13.25
CA ASP A 60 -8.97 3.38 12.74
C ASP A 60 -10.04 3.74 13.80
N GLY A 61 -9.61 3.93 15.04
CA GLY A 61 -10.50 4.22 16.15
C GLY A 61 -11.43 3.08 16.57
N GLY A 62 -11.21 1.88 16.04
CA GLY A 62 -11.99 0.69 16.37
C GLY A 62 -11.87 0.27 17.84
N GLY A 63 -12.92 -0.35 18.37
CA GLY A 63 -12.95 -0.80 19.77
C GLY A 63 -12.22 -2.14 20.04
N ALA A 64 -11.80 -2.85 19.00
CA ALA A 64 -11.09 -4.12 19.14
C ALA A 64 -9.64 -3.93 19.55
N ASN A 65 -9.14 -4.75 20.46
CA ASN A 65 -7.72 -4.83 20.80
C ASN A 65 -6.99 -5.64 19.73
N ASN A 66 -5.87 -5.11 19.23
CA ASN A 66 -4.98 -5.82 18.30
C ASN A 66 -5.75 -6.47 17.12
N PRO A 67 -6.57 -5.71 16.36
CA PRO A 67 -7.42 -6.28 15.32
C PRO A 67 -6.59 -6.83 14.16
N SER A 68 -7.06 -7.92 13.56
CA SER A 68 -6.49 -8.39 12.29
C SER A 68 -6.79 -7.41 11.15
N ILE A 69 -5.79 -7.17 10.31
CA ILE A 69 -5.89 -6.33 9.12
C ILE A 69 -5.53 -7.14 7.87
N THR A 70 -6.12 -6.79 6.75
CA THR A 70 -5.82 -7.43 5.48
C THR A 70 -4.91 -6.54 4.65
N LEU A 71 -3.77 -7.07 4.23
CA LEU A 71 -2.82 -6.42 3.33
C LEU A 71 -2.81 -7.16 1.99
N TYR A 72 -2.56 -6.44 0.90
CA TYR A 72 -2.48 -7.02 -0.43
C TYR A 72 -1.03 -7.00 -0.93
N ARG A 73 -0.60 -8.10 -1.57
CA ARG A 73 0.71 -8.16 -2.23
C ARG A 73 0.80 -7.15 -3.36
N ASN A 74 2.02 -6.67 -3.61
CA ASN A 74 2.34 -5.62 -4.58
C ASN A 74 1.70 -4.26 -4.28
N GLY A 75 1.22 -4.07 -3.05
CA GLY A 75 0.72 -2.81 -2.54
C GLY A 75 1.60 -2.25 -1.43
N THR A 76 1.44 -0.98 -1.13
CA THR A 76 2.00 -0.32 0.05
C THR A 76 0.84 0.09 0.95
N LYS A 77 0.99 -0.13 2.25
CA LYS A 77 0.08 0.35 3.27
C LYS A 77 0.81 1.30 4.19
N THR A 78 0.11 2.32 4.64
CA THR A 78 0.62 3.26 5.61
C THR A 78 -0.06 3.08 6.95
N PHE A 79 0.72 3.23 7.99
CA PHE A 79 0.27 3.17 9.38
C PHE A 79 0.71 4.47 10.05
N ASP A 80 -0.23 5.35 10.32
CA ASP A 80 0.01 6.59 11.04
C ASP A 80 -0.03 6.30 12.54
N LEU A 81 1.13 6.41 13.18
CA LEU A 81 1.35 5.97 14.54
C LEU A 81 1.17 7.12 15.53
N GLU A 82 0.31 6.92 16.51
CA GLU A 82 0.14 7.77 17.69
C GLU A 82 0.15 6.88 18.94
N LEU A 83 1.34 6.37 19.27
CA LEU A 83 1.57 5.45 20.37
C LEU A 83 2.36 6.15 21.48
N SER A 84 2.11 5.85 22.74
CA SER A 84 2.75 6.50 23.88
C SER A 84 3.55 5.55 24.77
N THR A 85 3.10 4.30 24.91
CA THR A 85 3.72 3.32 25.80
C THR A 85 4.19 2.06 25.08
N ILE A 86 3.74 1.84 23.85
CA ILE A 86 4.11 0.70 23.01
C ILE A 86 4.74 1.19 21.71
N THR A 87 5.40 0.29 21.00
CA THR A 87 6.00 0.58 19.70
C THR A 87 5.54 -0.43 18.66
N MET A 88 5.36 0.00 17.42
CA MET A 88 4.95 -0.89 16.35
C MET A 88 6.15 -1.58 15.70
N ASN A 89 6.10 -2.89 15.67
CA ASN A 89 7.05 -3.76 14.99
C ASN A 89 6.28 -4.74 14.10
N ILE A 90 6.89 -5.14 13.00
CA ILE A 90 6.34 -6.12 12.06
C ILE A 90 7.19 -7.39 12.14
N PHE A 91 6.53 -8.54 12.20
CA PHE A 91 7.18 -9.84 12.35
C PHE A 91 6.66 -10.83 11.28
N SER A 92 7.55 -11.72 10.85
CA SER A 92 7.18 -12.90 10.05
C SER A 92 6.86 -14.12 10.91
N ALA A 93 7.28 -14.12 12.16
CA ALA A 93 6.93 -15.12 13.18
C ALA A 93 6.93 -14.47 14.56
N VAL A 94 6.04 -14.94 15.43
CA VAL A 94 5.89 -14.50 16.84
C VAL A 94 6.06 -15.68 17.80
N GLY A 95 6.09 -15.41 19.09
CA GLY A 95 6.28 -16.40 20.15
C GLY A 95 7.62 -16.26 20.85
N ALA A 96 8.20 -17.35 21.35
CA ALA A 96 9.41 -17.30 22.16
C ALA A 96 10.65 -16.72 21.44
N ASN A 97 10.67 -16.75 20.12
CA ASN A 97 11.74 -16.17 19.28
C ASN A 97 11.08 -15.44 18.11
N PRO A 98 10.62 -14.20 18.30
CA PRO A 98 10.01 -13.43 17.24
C PRO A 98 11.03 -13.12 16.14
N VAL A 99 10.59 -13.22 14.87
CA VAL A 99 11.43 -12.94 13.71
C VAL A 99 10.94 -11.66 13.06
N ALA A 100 11.73 -10.60 13.15
CA ALA A 100 11.41 -9.32 12.55
C ALA A 100 11.25 -9.45 11.02
N TYR A 101 10.21 -8.86 10.48
CA TYR A 101 10.03 -8.68 9.04
C TYR A 101 10.44 -7.26 8.67
N THR A 102 11.45 -7.14 7.85
CA THR A 102 12.04 -5.83 7.52
C THR A 102 11.88 -5.45 6.04
N ASN A 103 11.54 -6.43 5.20
CA ASN A 103 11.49 -6.22 3.76
C ASN A 103 10.35 -5.25 3.39
N GLY A 104 10.69 -4.20 2.64
CA GLY A 104 9.74 -3.19 2.21
C GLY A 104 9.28 -2.21 3.30
N LEU A 105 9.91 -2.20 4.47
CA LEU A 105 9.62 -1.21 5.51
C LEU A 105 10.41 0.08 5.29
N ARG A 106 9.76 1.19 5.55
CA ARG A 106 10.38 2.51 5.69
C ARG A 106 9.51 3.38 6.61
N HIS A 107 10.09 4.41 7.15
CA HIS A 107 9.40 5.31 8.06
C HIS A 107 9.56 6.77 7.62
N SER A 108 8.64 7.64 8.03
CA SER A 108 8.62 9.06 7.67
C SER A 108 9.83 9.85 8.19
N ASP A 109 10.56 9.33 9.19
CA ASP A 109 11.83 9.89 9.68
C ASP A 109 13.03 9.62 8.74
N GLY A 110 12.80 8.91 7.62
CA GLY A 110 13.83 8.56 6.64
C GLY A 110 14.49 7.21 6.87
N THR A 111 14.16 6.50 7.95
CA THR A 111 14.69 5.14 8.20
C THR A 111 14.05 4.11 7.28
N THR A 112 14.77 3.02 7.02
CA THR A 112 14.35 1.93 6.14
C THR A 112 14.70 0.58 6.75
N LEU A 113 14.02 -0.49 6.29
CA LEU A 113 14.25 -1.87 6.69
C LEU A 113 14.18 -2.05 8.22
N ALA A 114 15.24 -2.61 8.81
CA ALA A 114 15.30 -2.89 10.26
C ALA A 114 15.16 -1.63 11.12
N ASP A 115 15.71 -0.51 10.67
CA ASP A 115 15.68 0.76 11.41
C ASP A 115 14.28 1.42 11.42
N SER A 116 13.34 0.92 10.59
CA SER A 116 11.93 1.32 10.60
C SER A 116 11.10 0.56 11.63
N GLN A 117 11.67 -0.39 12.35
CA GLN A 117 10.98 -1.10 13.44
C GLN A 117 10.98 -0.27 14.73
N GLY A 118 10.05 -0.59 15.62
CA GLY A 118 10.02 0.00 16.97
C GLY A 118 9.62 1.47 17.00
N LYS A 119 8.83 1.91 16.02
CA LYS A 119 8.34 3.30 15.96
C LYS A 119 7.07 3.46 16.78
N SER A 120 6.91 4.65 17.37
CA SER A 120 5.73 5.03 18.17
C SER A 120 4.96 6.20 17.58
N ASP A 121 5.56 6.93 16.65
CA ASP A 121 4.98 8.13 16.02
C ASP A 121 5.35 8.18 14.54
N GLY A 122 4.71 9.10 13.79
CA GLY A 122 4.93 9.26 12.37
C GLY A 122 4.31 8.15 11.52
N THR A 123 4.70 8.05 10.26
CA THR A 123 4.10 7.11 9.31
C THR A 123 5.05 5.96 9.00
N LEU A 124 4.61 4.73 9.29
CA LEU A 124 5.27 3.51 8.85
C LEU A 124 4.69 3.04 7.51
N TYR A 125 5.52 2.94 6.50
CA TYR A 125 5.18 2.42 5.17
C TYR A 125 5.56 0.96 5.10
N VAL A 126 4.61 0.11 4.74
CA VAL A 126 4.77 -1.34 4.63
C VAL A 126 4.46 -1.76 3.20
N SER A 127 5.49 -1.91 2.39
CA SER A 127 5.36 -2.44 1.02
C SER A 127 5.41 -3.97 1.06
N ILE A 128 4.38 -4.62 0.52
CA ILE A 128 4.21 -6.06 0.56
C ILE A 128 4.66 -6.65 -0.80
N PRO A 129 5.87 -7.19 -0.92
CA PRO A 129 6.31 -7.79 -2.18
C PRO A 129 5.54 -9.08 -2.49
N SER A 130 5.60 -9.53 -3.75
CA SER A 130 4.89 -10.72 -4.22
C SER A 130 5.28 -12.00 -3.46
N ASN A 131 6.50 -12.05 -2.93
CA ASN A 131 7.05 -13.18 -2.17
C ASN A 131 6.97 -13.00 -0.65
N ALA A 132 6.21 -12.02 -0.14
CA ALA A 132 5.98 -11.85 1.29
C ALA A 132 5.30 -13.10 1.88
N PRO A 133 5.49 -13.40 3.16
CA PRO A 133 4.71 -14.41 3.88
C PRO A 133 3.20 -14.16 3.75
N ASP A 134 2.40 -15.23 3.83
CA ASP A 134 0.93 -15.11 3.79
C ASP A 134 0.38 -14.42 5.05
N VAL A 135 1.10 -14.51 6.14
CA VAL A 135 0.76 -13.87 7.42
C VAL A 135 1.97 -13.08 7.91
N LEU A 136 1.72 -11.84 8.27
CA LEU A 136 2.62 -11.00 9.05
C LEU A 136 1.94 -10.66 10.36
N TYR A 137 2.73 -10.36 11.36
CA TYR A 137 2.25 -9.98 12.69
C TYR A 137 2.74 -8.59 13.01
N TYR A 138 1.98 -7.84 13.75
CA TYR A 138 2.44 -6.59 14.36
C TYR A 138 2.35 -6.70 15.88
N GLY A 139 3.22 -5.98 16.59
CA GLY A 139 3.28 -6.06 18.02
C GLY A 139 4.39 -5.22 18.62
N ASN A 140 4.57 -5.33 19.92
CA ASN A 140 5.68 -4.72 20.64
C ASN A 140 7.04 -5.34 20.25
N ALA A 141 8.13 -4.72 20.70
CA ALA A 141 9.48 -5.15 20.41
C ALA A 141 9.79 -6.60 20.87
N ASP A 142 9.10 -7.08 21.89
CA ASP A 142 9.22 -8.44 22.43
C ASP A 142 8.34 -9.47 21.67
N GLY A 143 7.64 -9.04 20.62
CA GLY A 143 6.72 -9.89 19.85
C GLY A 143 5.39 -10.16 20.57
N THR A 144 5.08 -9.45 21.63
CA THR A 144 3.75 -9.49 22.26
C THR A 144 2.76 -8.64 21.47
N VAL A 145 1.54 -9.13 21.35
CA VAL A 145 0.45 -8.49 20.59
C VAL A 145 -0.68 -8.13 21.56
#